data_e205278887f6829baa4a94943daed728
#
_entry.id   e205278887f6829baa4a94943daed728
#
_cell.length_a   1.000
_cell.length_b   1.000
_cell.length_c   1.000
_cell.angle_alpha   90.00
_cell.angle_beta   90.00
_cell.angle_gamma   90.00
#
_symmetry.space_group_name_H-M   'P 1'
#
loop_
_entity.id
_entity.type
_entity.pdbx_description
1 polymer ?
#
loop_
_entity_poly.entity_id
_entity_poly.type
_entity_poly.pdbx_seq_one_letter_code
_entity_poly.pdbx_strand_id
1 'polypeptide(L)'
;MRRVVVTGMGAITPVGNDIDTMWANMLAGVNGVEKITSFDTSDLKVHLAGTVKNFEPEKYIEKRELRKLDIYCQYAIAAAQQAVDDSGILGNINEERFGVYIGAGIGGLHSFVNNVTALNEGGPRKVSPFFIPMMIGNIATGNVAIRFKAKGVSLSVMSACATGTHSVSYTHLRA
;
A
#
# COMPACT_ATOMS: atom_id res chain seq x y z
N MET A 1 8.08 4.96 31.17
CA MET A 1 7.45 4.45 29.91
C MET A 1 7.80 5.44 28.82
N ARG A 2 8.34 4.99 27.70
CA ARG A 2 8.64 5.89 26.56
C ARG A 2 7.34 6.37 25.92
N ARG A 3 7.29 7.64 25.58
CA ARG A 3 6.13 8.23 24.90
C ARG A 3 6.31 8.09 23.40
N VAL A 4 5.33 7.46 22.75
CA VAL A 4 5.27 7.33 21.26
C VAL A 4 4.24 8.33 20.75
N VAL A 5 4.58 9.04 19.68
CA VAL A 5 3.72 10.05 19.06
C VAL A 5 3.67 9.84 17.54
N VAL A 6 2.56 10.22 16.94
CA VAL A 6 2.42 10.31 15.47
C VAL A 6 3.00 11.66 15.04
N THR A 7 3.94 11.65 14.11
CA THR A 7 4.63 12.86 13.62
C THR A 7 4.30 13.19 12.17
N GLY A 8 3.67 12.27 11.44
CA GLY A 8 3.24 12.50 10.07
C GLY A 8 2.23 11.44 9.64
N MET A 9 1.37 11.80 8.72
CA MET A 9 0.30 10.94 8.22
C MET A 9 0.24 10.96 6.69
N GLY A 10 -0.21 9.84 6.10
CA GLY A 10 -0.48 9.74 4.68
C GLY A 10 -1.63 8.77 4.42
N ALA A 11 -2.43 9.03 3.40
CA ALA A 11 -3.58 8.20 3.08
C ALA A 11 -3.82 8.08 1.58
N ILE A 12 -4.17 6.87 1.17
CA ILE A 12 -4.74 6.57 -0.16
C ILE A 12 -6.01 5.78 0.09
N THR A 13 -7.16 6.39 -0.14
CA THR A 13 -8.46 5.84 0.24
C THR A 13 -9.51 6.06 -0.86
N PRO A 14 -10.65 5.33 -0.81
CA PRO A 14 -11.77 5.58 -1.74
C PRO A 14 -12.38 6.98 -1.67
N VAL A 15 -12.11 7.74 -0.60
CA VAL A 15 -12.66 9.09 -0.40
C VAL A 15 -11.59 10.20 -0.46
N GLY A 16 -10.32 9.86 -0.68
CA GLY A 16 -9.25 10.86 -0.86
C GLY A 16 -7.89 10.20 -0.97
N ASN A 17 -7.00 10.81 -1.76
CA ASN A 17 -5.63 10.33 -1.99
C ASN A 17 -4.59 11.13 -1.18
N ASP A 18 -5.02 11.84 -0.18
CA ASP A 18 -4.25 12.53 0.85
C ASP A 18 -5.11 12.70 2.12
N ILE A 19 -4.48 13.08 3.23
CA ILE A 19 -5.15 13.22 4.53
C ILE A 19 -6.21 14.31 4.51
N ASP A 20 -5.91 15.46 3.94
CA ASP A 20 -6.80 16.63 3.96
C ASP A 20 -8.08 16.36 3.17
N THR A 21 -7.92 15.83 1.95
CA THR A 21 -9.05 15.43 1.09
C THR A 21 -9.87 14.32 1.73
N MET A 22 -9.21 13.29 2.25
CA MET A 22 -9.88 12.18 2.94
C MET A 22 -10.71 12.71 4.12
N TRP A 23 -10.11 13.54 4.97
CA TRP A 23 -10.76 14.06 6.17
C TRP A 23 -11.94 14.98 5.85
N ALA A 24 -11.76 15.91 4.89
CA ALA A 24 -12.84 16.79 4.43
C ALA A 24 -14.03 16.00 3.87
N ASN A 25 -13.76 14.98 3.05
CA ASN A 25 -14.79 14.13 2.48
C ASN A 25 -15.49 13.27 3.53
N MET A 26 -14.78 12.77 4.54
CA MET A 26 -15.39 12.05 5.66
C MET A 26 -16.33 12.94 6.47
N LEU A 27 -15.91 14.18 6.78
CA LEU A 27 -16.76 15.15 7.47
C LEU A 27 -18.01 15.54 6.65
N ALA A 28 -17.87 15.60 5.33
CA ALA A 28 -18.97 15.88 4.41
C ALA A 28 -19.90 14.67 4.17
N GLY A 29 -19.59 13.50 4.74
CA GLY A 29 -20.37 12.28 4.55
C GLY A 29 -20.27 11.70 3.12
N VAL A 30 -19.18 11.97 2.40
CA VAL A 30 -18.96 11.44 1.03
C VAL A 30 -18.88 9.91 1.08
N ASN A 31 -19.69 9.26 0.26
CA ASN A 31 -19.67 7.81 0.13
C ASN A 31 -18.54 7.37 -0.82
N GLY A 32 -17.59 6.60 -0.32
CA GLY A 32 -16.49 6.02 -1.11
C GLY A 32 -16.86 4.71 -1.83
N VAL A 33 -18.04 4.13 -1.53
CA VAL A 33 -18.50 2.87 -2.14
C VAL A 33 -19.34 3.17 -3.37
N GLU A 34 -18.99 2.55 -4.49
CA GLU A 34 -19.69 2.73 -5.77
C GLU A 34 -19.71 1.44 -6.59
N LYS A 35 -20.35 1.47 -7.76
CA LYS A 35 -20.41 0.33 -8.66
C LYS A 35 -19.00 -0.03 -9.15
N ILE A 36 -18.69 -1.32 -9.08
CA ILE A 36 -17.43 -1.86 -9.61
C ILE A 36 -17.43 -1.71 -11.14
N THR A 37 -16.38 -1.09 -11.68
CA THR A 37 -16.20 -0.88 -13.13
C THR A 37 -14.90 -1.48 -13.65
N SER A 38 -14.04 -1.99 -12.77
CA SER A 38 -12.73 -2.54 -13.11
C SER A 38 -12.79 -3.95 -13.72
N PHE A 39 -13.89 -4.65 -13.53
CA PHE A 39 -14.16 -5.97 -14.12
C PHE A 39 -15.67 -6.20 -14.21
N ASP A 40 -16.09 -7.20 -15.01
CA ASP A 40 -17.50 -7.58 -15.13
C ASP A 40 -17.99 -8.24 -13.85
N THR A 41 -19.09 -7.71 -13.31
CA THR A 41 -19.75 -8.20 -12.09
C THR A 41 -21.13 -8.77 -12.35
N SER A 42 -21.53 -8.98 -13.61
CA SER A 42 -22.90 -9.42 -13.98
C SER A 42 -23.32 -10.71 -13.29
N ASP A 43 -22.40 -11.65 -13.12
CA ASP A 43 -22.63 -12.95 -12.48
C ASP A 43 -22.41 -12.95 -10.96
N LEU A 44 -22.09 -11.79 -10.37
CA LEU A 44 -21.86 -11.66 -8.93
C LEU A 44 -23.08 -11.15 -8.18
N LYS A 45 -23.21 -11.56 -6.93
CA LYS A 45 -24.28 -11.04 -6.04
C LYS A 45 -24.00 -9.64 -5.51
N VAL A 46 -22.73 -9.21 -5.53
CA VAL A 46 -22.29 -7.91 -5.03
C VAL A 46 -21.65 -7.14 -6.17
N HIS A 47 -22.12 -5.92 -6.40
CA HIS A 47 -21.70 -5.06 -7.50
C HIS A 47 -21.04 -3.76 -7.01
N LEU A 48 -20.88 -3.58 -5.70
CA LEU A 48 -20.36 -2.36 -5.07
C LEU A 48 -19.06 -2.64 -4.34
N ALA A 49 -18.11 -1.71 -4.45
CA ALA A 49 -16.87 -1.72 -3.68
C ALA A 49 -16.35 -0.31 -3.40
N GLY A 50 -15.58 -0.17 -2.33
CA GLY A 50 -14.77 1.02 -2.07
C GLY A 50 -13.45 0.93 -2.82
N THR A 51 -13.36 1.55 -4.00
CA THR A 51 -12.15 1.56 -4.83
C THR A 51 -11.47 2.93 -4.77
N VAL A 52 -10.14 2.93 -4.78
CA VAL A 52 -9.36 4.17 -4.89
C VAL A 52 -9.58 4.78 -6.27
N LYS A 53 -9.87 6.09 -6.30
CA LYS A 53 -10.19 6.85 -7.50
C LYS A 53 -9.08 7.85 -7.81
N ASN A 54 -8.86 8.12 -9.10
CA ASN A 54 -7.95 9.18 -9.56
C ASN A 54 -6.56 9.11 -8.93
N PHE A 55 -6.08 7.90 -8.66
CA PHE A 55 -4.72 7.71 -8.15
C PHE A 55 -3.70 7.94 -9.25
N GLU A 56 -2.76 8.82 -8.99
CA GLU A 56 -1.68 9.18 -9.91
C GLU A 56 -0.34 8.66 -9.35
N PRO A 57 0.02 7.41 -9.61
CA PRO A 57 1.22 6.81 -9.03
C PRO A 57 2.52 7.50 -9.47
N GLU A 58 2.53 8.13 -10.64
CA GLU A 58 3.69 8.84 -11.19
C GLU A 58 4.11 10.06 -10.34
N LYS A 59 3.24 10.57 -9.48
CA LYS A 59 3.59 11.59 -8.48
C LYS A 59 4.58 11.08 -7.41
N TYR A 60 4.59 9.77 -7.19
CA TYR A 60 5.35 9.14 -6.11
C TYR A 60 6.42 8.17 -6.61
N ILE A 61 6.22 7.56 -7.78
CA ILE A 61 7.01 6.43 -8.26
C ILE A 61 7.41 6.67 -9.71
N GLU A 62 8.68 6.45 -10.03
CA GLU A 62 9.15 6.56 -11.41
C GLU A 62 8.43 5.55 -12.32
N LYS A 63 8.07 5.99 -13.53
CA LYS A 63 7.31 5.18 -14.51
C LYS A 63 7.92 3.81 -14.80
N ARG A 64 9.25 3.73 -14.79
CA ARG A 64 9.97 2.45 -15.01
C ARG A 64 9.79 1.46 -13.86
N GLU A 65 9.54 1.95 -12.64
CA GLU A 65 9.36 1.13 -11.44
C GLU A 65 7.92 0.63 -11.30
N LEU A 66 6.95 1.42 -11.76
CA LEU A 66 5.53 1.05 -11.70
C LEU A 66 5.24 -0.33 -12.30
N ARG A 67 5.95 -0.72 -13.36
CA ARG A 67 5.77 -2.01 -14.02
C ARG A 67 6.21 -3.22 -13.17
N LYS A 68 6.93 -2.97 -12.07
CA LYS A 68 7.46 -3.99 -11.17
C LYS A 68 6.73 -4.04 -9.83
N LEU A 69 5.67 -3.22 -9.69
CA LEU A 69 4.93 -3.04 -8.44
C LEU A 69 3.45 -3.31 -8.66
N ASP A 70 2.89 -4.20 -7.86
CA ASP A 70 1.43 -4.34 -7.79
C ASP A 70 0.82 -3.06 -7.18
N ILE A 71 -0.46 -2.82 -7.49
CA ILE A 71 -1.17 -1.61 -7.09
C ILE A 71 -1.16 -1.39 -5.57
N TYR A 72 -1.27 -2.46 -4.76
CA TYR A 72 -1.25 -2.33 -3.31
C TYR A 72 0.09 -1.78 -2.79
N CYS A 73 1.18 -2.17 -3.44
CA CYS A 73 2.51 -1.67 -3.11
C CYS A 73 2.67 -0.20 -3.53
N GLN A 74 2.07 0.20 -4.66
CA GLN A 74 2.05 1.60 -5.09
C GLN A 74 1.30 2.48 -4.07
N TYR A 75 0.16 2.02 -3.55
CA TYR A 75 -0.57 2.72 -2.48
C TYR A 75 0.27 2.85 -1.20
N ALA A 76 0.94 1.77 -0.80
CA ALA A 76 1.80 1.78 0.39
C ALA A 76 2.95 2.78 0.25
N ILE A 77 3.62 2.84 -0.91
CA ILE A 77 4.69 3.80 -1.20
C ILE A 77 4.16 5.23 -1.18
N ALA A 78 3.01 5.50 -1.80
CA ALA A 78 2.41 6.83 -1.86
C ALA A 78 2.02 7.33 -0.46
N ALA A 79 1.32 6.51 0.32
CA ALA A 79 0.95 6.86 1.68
C ALA A 79 2.18 7.06 2.60
N ALA A 80 3.20 6.20 2.45
CA ALA A 80 4.45 6.34 3.19
C ALA A 80 5.20 7.62 2.81
N GLN A 81 5.22 8.00 1.52
CA GLN A 81 5.83 9.26 1.08
C GLN A 81 5.14 10.46 1.73
N GLN A 82 3.81 10.51 1.70
CA GLN A 82 3.05 11.58 2.35
C GLN A 82 3.37 11.67 3.85
N ALA A 83 3.37 10.54 4.56
CA ALA A 83 3.65 10.50 5.99
C ALA A 83 5.09 10.95 6.32
N VAL A 84 6.05 10.57 5.50
CA VAL A 84 7.46 10.95 5.66
C VAL A 84 7.66 12.45 5.38
N ASP A 85 7.02 12.96 4.34
CA ASP A 85 7.09 14.39 3.98
C ASP A 85 6.43 15.25 5.07
N ASP A 86 5.25 14.87 5.55
CA ASP A 86 4.52 15.55 6.64
C ASP A 86 5.34 15.55 7.94
N SER A 87 6.00 14.46 8.27
CA SER A 87 6.82 14.34 9.49
C SER A 87 8.12 15.14 9.47
N GLY A 88 8.65 15.49 8.31
CA GLY A 88 9.97 16.11 8.14
C GLY A 88 11.13 15.27 8.69
N ILE A 89 10.97 13.95 8.81
CA ILE A 89 11.91 13.06 9.51
C ILE A 89 13.20 12.81 8.72
N LEU A 90 13.17 12.92 7.39
CA LEU A 90 14.34 12.64 6.54
C LEU A 90 15.48 13.62 6.84
N GLY A 91 16.68 13.07 6.94
CA GLY A 91 17.88 13.82 7.31
C GLY A 91 18.08 14.04 8.80
N ASN A 92 17.05 13.79 9.63
CA ASN A 92 17.08 13.98 11.08
C ASN A 92 16.98 12.66 11.87
N ILE A 93 16.93 11.53 11.18
CA ILE A 93 16.78 10.21 11.82
C ILE A 93 18.02 9.36 11.58
N ASN A 94 18.39 8.56 12.57
CA ASN A 94 19.37 7.50 12.40
C ASN A 94 18.76 6.37 11.57
N GLU A 95 19.30 6.09 10.39
CA GLU A 95 18.81 5.06 9.46
C GLU A 95 18.75 3.66 10.11
N GLU A 96 19.68 3.31 10.99
CA GLU A 96 19.73 2.03 11.72
C GLU A 96 18.58 1.87 12.75
N ARG A 97 17.96 2.97 13.13
CA ARG A 97 16.78 2.99 14.02
C ARG A 97 15.48 3.29 13.31
N PHE A 98 15.52 3.53 12.01
CA PHE A 98 14.35 3.74 11.19
C PHE A 98 13.82 2.39 10.72
N GLY A 99 12.71 1.95 11.28
CA GLY A 99 12.04 0.70 10.95
C GLY A 99 10.78 0.92 10.12
N VAL A 100 10.32 -0.13 9.44
CA VAL A 100 9.09 -0.12 8.62
C VAL A 100 8.19 -1.27 9.02
N TYR A 101 6.95 -0.94 9.36
CA TYR A 101 5.90 -1.90 9.70
C TYR A 101 4.70 -1.67 8.79
N ILE A 102 4.61 -2.42 7.71
CA ILE A 102 3.50 -2.35 6.75
C ILE A 102 2.96 -3.75 6.53
N GLY A 103 1.65 -3.89 6.66
CA GLY A 103 0.97 -5.13 6.33
C GLY A 103 0.09 -4.99 5.10
N ALA A 104 -0.21 -6.12 4.49
CA ALA A 104 -1.17 -6.22 3.40
C ALA A 104 -2.28 -7.20 3.78
N GLY A 105 -3.51 -6.97 3.31
CA GLY A 105 -4.61 -7.90 3.53
C GLY A 105 -4.35 -9.26 2.85
N ILE A 106 -3.88 -9.20 1.60
CA ILE A 106 -3.62 -10.39 0.76
C ILE A 106 -2.27 -10.29 0.04
N GLY A 107 -1.83 -9.06 -0.30
CA GLY A 107 -0.70 -8.81 -1.20
C GLY A 107 -1.13 -8.50 -2.61
N GLY A 108 -0.31 -8.84 -3.61
CA GLY A 108 -0.51 -8.48 -5.01
C GLY A 108 -1.48 -9.39 -5.76
N LEU A 109 -2.76 -9.33 -5.41
CA LEU A 109 -3.80 -10.15 -6.02
C LEU A 109 -3.98 -9.84 -7.52
N HIS A 110 -3.85 -8.58 -7.93
CA HIS A 110 -3.87 -8.21 -9.35
C HIS A 110 -2.76 -8.89 -10.14
N SER A 111 -1.54 -8.83 -9.61
CA SER A 111 -0.38 -9.50 -10.22
C SER A 111 -0.58 -11.01 -10.27
N PHE A 112 -1.18 -11.60 -9.26
CA PHE A 112 -1.48 -13.03 -9.23
C PHE A 112 -2.45 -13.41 -10.36
N VAL A 113 -3.61 -12.76 -10.43
CA VAL A 113 -4.63 -13.04 -11.44
C VAL A 113 -4.06 -12.86 -12.85
N ASN A 114 -3.39 -11.74 -13.12
CA ASN A 114 -2.83 -11.44 -14.44
C ASN A 114 -1.80 -12.50 -14.89
N ASN A 115 -0.93 -12.96 -13.98
CA ASN A 115 0.08 -13.95 -14.32
C ASN A 115 -0.51 -15.37 -14.48
N VAL A 116 -1.53 -15.74 -13.69
CA VAL A 116 -2.25 -17.01 -13.88
C VAL A 116 -3.00 -17.00 -15.22
N THR A 117 -3.67 -15.91 -15.58
CA THR A 117 -4.31 -15.76 -16.87
C THR A 117 -3.29 -15.87 -18.01
N ALA A 118 -2.16 -15.14 -17.91
CA ALA A 118 -1.09 -15.20 -18.90
C ALA A 118 -0.49 -16.61 -19.05
N LEU A 119 -0.37 -17.35 -17.95
CA LEU A 119 0.08 -18.75 -17.98
C LEU A 119 -0.91 -19.64 -18.75
N ASN A 120 -2.20 -19.49 -18.45
CA ASN A 120 -3.25 -20.34 -19.06
C ASN A 120 -3.44 -20.05 -20.56
N GLU A 121 -3.35 -18.79 -20.95
CA GLU A 121 -3.58 -18.37 -22.34
C GLU A 121 -2.33 -18.48 -23.23
N GLY A 122 -1.15 -18.25 -22.67
CA GLY A 122 0.08 -18.12 -23.46
C GLY A 122 1.26 -18.97 -23.00
N GLY A 123 1.06 -19.79 -21.96
CA GLY A 123 2.07 -20.69 -21.42
C GLY A 123 3.14 -20.01 -20.54
N PRO A 124 4.11 -20.79 -20.04
CA PRO A 124 5.05 -20.32 -19.01
C PRO A 124 5.92 -19.13 -19.43
N ARG A 125 6.15 -18.93 -20.73
CA ARG A 125 6.94 -17.81 -21.25
C ARG A 125 6.25 -16.45 -21.11
N LYS A 126 4.94 -16.43 -20.85
CA LYS A 126 4.15 -15.22 -20.65
C LYS A 126 4.09 -14.75 -19.20
N VAL A 127 4.50 -15.60 -18.28
CA VAL A 127 4.57 -15.25 -16.84
C VAL A 127 5.69 -14.23 -16.62
N SER A 128 5.37 -13.15 -15.89
CA SER A 128 6.35 -12.11 -15.59
C SER A 128 7.49 -12.63 -14.71
N PRO A 129 8.76 -12.30 -14.97
CA PRO A 129 9.86 -12.62 -14.07
C PRO A 129 9.73 -11.88 -12.72
N PHE A 130 8.92 -10.81 -12.66
CA PHE A 130 8.60 -10.06 -11.46
C PHE A 130 7.36 -10.59 -10.74
N PHE A 131 6.76 -11.70 -11.18
CA PHE A 131 5.51 -12.21 -10.61
C PHE A 131 5.60 -12.38 -9.09
N ILE A 132 6.59 -13.13 -8.60
CA ILE A 132 6.74 -13.35 -7.16
C ILE A 132 7.03 -12.05 -6.39
N PRO A 133 8.01 -11.23 -6.78
CA PRO A 133 8.23 -9.93 -6.12
C PRO A 133 7.02 -8.99 -6.12
N MET A 134 6.14 -9.08 -7.10
CA MET A 134 4.93 -8.25 -7.15
C MET A 134 3.81 -8.81 -6.26
N MET A 135 3.75 -10.14 -6.10
CA MET A 135 2.63 -10.82 -5.45
C MET A 135 2.78 -10.91 -3.93
N ILE A 136 3.99 -11.14 -3.42
CA ILE A 136 4.19 -11.43 -1.99
C ILE A 136 3.84 -10.23 -1.11
N GLY A 137 3.10 -10.49 -0.01
CA GLY A 137 2.52 -9.44 0.82
C GLY A 137 3.52 -8.59 1.62
N ASN A 138 4.75 -9.06 1.82
CA ASN A 138 5.79 -8.34 2.54
C ASN A 138 6.62 -7.38 1.68
N ILE A 139 6.46 -7.40 0.35
CA ILE A 139 7.30 -6.59 -0.53
C ILE A 139 7.05 -5.08 -0.37
N ALA A 140 5.84 -4.67 0.01
CA ALA A 140 5.55 -3.27 0.27
C ALA A 140 6.44 -2.71 1.39
N THR A 141 6.62 -3.47 2.48
CA THR A 141 7.53 -3.11 3.58
C THR A 141 8.97 -2.96 3.07
N GLY A 142 9.44 -3.92 2.26
CA GLY A 142 10.78 -3.90 1.68
C GLY A 142 11.00 -2.70 0.74
N ASN A 143 10.05 -2.42 -0.15
CA ASN A 143 10.15 -1.28 -1.07
C ASN A 143 10.16 0.07 -0.34
N VAL A 144 9.34 0.23 0.69
CA VAL A 144 9.33 1.43 1.52
C VAL A 144 10.65 1.56 2.30
N ALA A 145 11.15 0.47 2.88
CA ALA A 145 12.43 0.47 3.58
C ALA A 145 13.60 0.87 2.66
N ILE A 146 13.67 0.32 1.45
CA ILE A 146 14.70 0.66 0.46
C ILE A 146 14.59 2.13 0.06
N ARG A 147 13.38 2.61 -0.22
CA ARG A 147 13.13 3.98 -0.67
C ARG A 147 13.61 5.02 0.33
N PHE A 148 13.35 4.82 1.61
CA PHE A 148 13.69 5.76 2.68
C PHE A 148 14.98 5.40 3.42
N LYS A 149 15.75 4.42 2.92
CA LYS A 149 16.98 3.93 3.55
C LYS A 149 16.78 3.50 5.01
N ALA A 150 15.60 2.95 5.32
CA ALA A 150 15.29 2.45 6.64
C ALA A 150 16.03 1.12 6.85
N LYS A 151 17.04 1.12 7.73
CA LYS A 151 17.90 -0.03 8.03
C LYS A 151 17.53 -0.71 9.35
N GLY A 152 16.58 -0.15 10.07
CA GLY A 152 16.03 -0.75 11.28
C GLY A 152 15.13 -1.94 10.97
N VAL A 153 14.35 -2.35 11.95
CA VAL A 153 13.48 -3.54 11.83
C VAL A 153 12.41 -3.30 10.76
N SER A 154 12.33 -4.19 9.78
CA SER A 154 11.30 -4.20 8.75
C SER A 154 10.46 -5.47 8.87
N LEU A 155 9.18 -5.32 9.22
CA LEU A 155 8.25 -6.43 9.41
C LEU A 155 6.96 -6.18 8.63
N SER A 156 6.43 -7.26 8.07
CA SER A 156 5.10 -7.27 7.47
C SER A 156 4.19 -8.17 8.29
N VAL A 157 3.05 -7.63 8.68
CA VAL A 157 2.00 -8.37 9.38
C VAL A 157 0.87 -8.61 8.40
N MET A 158 0.35 -9.84 8.38
CA MET A 158 -0.76 -10.21 7.52
C MET A 158 -1.86 -10.84 8.37
N SER A 159 -2.85 -10.07 8.72
CA SER A 159 -3.98 -10.48 9.55
C SER A 159 -5.30 -9.89 9.03
N ALA A 160 -5.46 -9.90 7.71
CA ALA A 160 -6.63 -9.40 7.01
C ALA A 160 -7.03 -7.98 7.48
N CYS A 161 -8.27 -7.76 7.89
CA CYS A 161 -8.77 -6.44 8.32
C CYS A 161 -8.04 -5.88 9.55
N ALA A 162 -7.42 -6.72 10.38
CA ALA A 162 -6.69 -6.30 11.58
C ALA A 162 -5.23 -5.89 11.31
N THR A 163 -4.76 -5.99 10.07
CA THR A 163 -3.36 -5.76 9.69
C THR A 163 -2.84 -4.39 10.10
N GLY A 164 -3.62 -3.33 9.84
CA GLY A 164 -3.24 -1.96 10.22
C GLY A 164 -3.06 -1.80 11.73
N THR A 165 -4.00 -2.32 12.52
CA THR A 165 -3.94 -2.27 14.00
C THR A 165 -2.74 -3.04 14.53
N HIS A 166 -2.44 -4.21 13.96
CA HIS A 166 -1.25 -4.97 14.35
C HIS A 166 0.05 -4.23 14.01
N SER A 167 0.14 -3.59 12.85
CA SER A 167 1.32 -2.79 12.49
C SER A 167 1.57 -1.66 13.51
N VAL A 168 0.52 -0.94 13.91
CA VAL A 168 0.61 0.10 14.96
C VAL A 168 1.02 -0.50 16.31
N SER A 169 0.46 -1.64 16.71
CA SER A 169 0.84 -2.33 17.95
C SER A 169 2.33 -2.66 17.98
N TYR A 170 2.87 -3.23 16.92
CA TYR A 170 4.31 -3.54 16.85
C TYR A 170 5.18 -2.29 16.91
N THR A 171 4.77 -1.20 16.29
CA THR A 171 5.46 0.10 16.39
C THR A 171 5.56 0.55 17.83
N HIS A 172 4.47 0.47 18.59
CA HIS A 172 4.43 0.87 20.02
C HIS A 172 5.22 -0.06 20.94
N LEU A 173 5.18 -1.37 20.71
CA LEU A 173 5.91 -2.36 21.52
C LEU A 173 7.44 -2.26 21.35
N ARG A 174 7.92 -1.73 20.25
CA ARG A 174 9.34 -1.63 19.91
C ARG A 174 9.96 -0.25 20.16
N ALA A 175 9.14 0.76 20.43
CA ALA A 175 9.58 2.11 20.81
C ALA A 175 9.94 2.22 22.32
#